data_612a7bbd6df8bbc60afc5ee180e2d24f
#
_entry.id   612a7bbd6df8bbc60afc5ee180e2d24f
#
_cell.length_a   1.000
_cell.length_b   1.000
_cell.length_c   1.000
_cell.angle_alpha   90.00
_cell.angle_beta   90.00
_cell.angle_gamma   90.00
#
_symmetry.space_group_name_H-M   'P 1'
#
loop_
_entity.id
_entity.type
_entity.pdbx_description
1 polymer ?
#
loop_
_entity_poly.entity_id
_entity_poly.type
_entity_poly.pdbx_seq_one_letter_code
_entity_poly.pdbx_strand_id
1 'polypeptide(L)'
;MHDNRHPVLDDARCRGRMALTQRLVVVAVIAVIVLVASNFVARAAVGAGGLLDARTGNTEYDGRFVFVRLSYEMSLRSGGSAFFGGRDLPWAHDYPDAERNLTKILGEVTHLNPFQGPNGGNVLASGDSELHKFPFAYMSEPGYWTQTDAEADTLRAYLLKGGFLVFDDFRGEHWYNFEAQLRRVLPEARLVELDIAHPLFHSFFDIKTLEMDDWMYGLPPRFYGVFEDNDPNARLMIVANYNNDIGEYWEYSETGWLPIDLTNEAYKFGVNYVMYAMTH
;
A
#
# COMPACT_ATOMS: atom_id res chain seq x y z
N MET A 1 -86.60 -26.54 5.46
CA MET A 1 -86.07 -25.47 4.59
C MET A 1 -84.85 -24.88 5.29
N HIS A 2 -83.65 -25.35 4.93
CA HIS A 2 -82.39 -24.78 5.42
C HIS A 2 -81.70 -24.08 4.25
N ASP A 3 -81.52 -22.78 4.40
CA ASP A 3 -80.84 -21.88 3.43
C ASP A 3 -79.30 -21.94 3.71
N ASN A 4 -78.56 -22.58 2.82
CA ASN A 4 -77.11 -22.68 2.89
C ASN A 4 -76.54 -21.61 1.95
N ARG A 5 -76.21 -20.41 2.43
CA ARG A 5 -75.41 -19.42 1.70
C ARG A 5 -73.94 -19.53 2.17
N HIS A 6 -73.13 -20.04 1.31
CA HIS A 6 -71.68 -20.02 1.48
C HIS A 6 -71.09 -18.62 1.22
N PRO A 7 -70.08 -18.18 1.98
CA PRO A 7 -69.41 -16.92 1.76
C PRO A 7 -68.29 -17.06 0.71
N VAL A 8 -68.54 -16.58 -0.52
CA VAL A 8 -67.56 -16.58 -1.64
C VAL A 8 -66.68 -15.31 -1.63
N LEU A 9 -66.72 -14.48 -0.59
CA LEU A 9 -66.13 -13.14 -0.59
C LEU A 9 -64.74 -13.04 0.06
N ASP A 10 -64.16 -14.10 0.61
CA ASP A 10 -62.88 -13.99 1.34
C ASP A 10 -61.64 -14.35 0.51
N ASP A 11 -61.79 -15.10 -0.58
CA ASP A 11 -60.63 -15.59 -1.38
C ASP A 11 -60.00 -14.52 -2.27
N ALA A 12 -60.80 -13.54 -2.77
CA ALA A 12 -60.30 -12.43 -3.60
C ALA A 12 -59.47 -11.39 -2.82
N ARG A 13 -59.82 -11.17 -1.55
CA ARG A 13 -59.06 -10.23 -0.68
C ARG A 13 -57.75 -10.83 -0.22
N CYS A 14 -57.67 -12.13 -0.02
CA CYS A 14 -56.45 -12.84 0.38
C CYS A 14 -55.41 -12.88 -0.77
N ARG A 15 -55.86 -13.10 -2.00
CA ARG A 15 -54.99 -13.09 -3.21
C ARG A 15 -54.47 -11.67 -3.52
N GLY A 16 -55.29 -10.64 -3.34
CA GLY A 16 -54.86 -9.25 -3.51
C GLY A 16 -53.81 -8.81 -2.49
N ARG A 17 -53.91 -9.25 -1.24
CA ARG A 17 -52.95 -8.94 -0.18
C ARG A 17 -51.60 -9.67 -0.38
N MET A 18 -51.59 -10.91 -0.85
CA MET A 18 -50.39 -11.66 -1.17
C MET A 18 -49.66 -11.03 -2.38
N ALA A 19 -50.38 -10.61 -3.42
CA ALA A 19 -49.79 -9.96 -4.57
C ALA A 19 -49.18 -8.58 -4.22
N LEU A 20 -49.79 -7.84 -3.31
CA LEU A 20 -49.26 -6.56 -2.85
C LEU A 20 -47.99 -6.74 -1.98
N THR A 21 -47.95 -7.70 -1.06
CA THR A 21 -46.77 -8.02 -0.25
C THR A 21 -45.61 -8.51 -1.11
N GLN A 22 -45.84 -9.36 -2.09
CA GLN A 22 -44.80 -9.78 -3.04
C GLN A 22 -44.25 -8.60 -3.84
N ARG A 23 -45.10 -7.68 -4.32
CA ARG A 23 -44.62 -6.47 -5.02
C ARG A 23 -43.79 -5.57 -4.11
N LEU A 24 -44.19 -5.39 -2.86
CA LEU A 24 -43.44 -4.59 -1.88
C LEU A 24 -42.06 -5.24 -1.56
N VAL A 25 -42.02 -6.55 -1.43
CA VAL A 25 -40.73 -7.27 -1.23
C VAL A 25 -39.81 -7.11 -2.45
N VAL A 26 -40.34 -7.25 -3.67
CA VAL A 26 -39.54 -7.06 -4.89
C VAL A 26 -39.02 -5.63 -5.00
N VAL A 27 -39.84 -4.63 -4.72
CA VAL A 27 -39.43 -3.21 -4.73
C VAL A 27 -38.37 -2.95 -3.65
N ALA A 28 -38.50 -3.51 -2.46
CA ALA A 28 -37.50 -3.39 -1.38
C ALA A 28 -36.18 -4.04 -1.76
N VAL A 29 -36.19 -5.23 -2.36
CA VAL A 29 -34.98 -5.90 -2.85
C VAL A 29 -34.29 -5.11 -3.95
N ILE A 30 -35.05 -4.58 -4.92
CA ILE A 30 -34.49 -3.73 -5.98
C ILE A 30 -33.88 -2.46 -5.38
N ALA A 31 -34.55 -1.81 -4.42
CA ALA A 31 -34.04 -0.61 -3.76
C ALA A 31 -32.72 -0.90 -3.01
N VAL A 32 -32.61 -2.05 -2.34
CA VAL A 32 -31.36 -2.47 -1.67
C VAL A 32 -30.27 -2.72 -2.70
N ILE A 33 -30.57 -3.40 -3.80
CA ILE A 33 -29.58 -3.66 -4.86
C ILE A 33 -29.08 -2.36 -5.49
N VAL A 34 -29.99 -1.40 -5.76
CA VAL A 34 -29.63 -0.09 -6.30
C VAL A 34 -28.80 0.71 -5.28
N LEU A 35 -29.13 0.66 -4.01
CA LEU A 35 -28.36 1.31 -2.93
C LEU A 35 -26.94 0.70 -2.79
N VAL A 36 -26.82 -0.60 -2.87
CA VAL A 36 -25.52 -1.29 -2.82
C VAL A 36 -24.70 -0.96 -4.07
N ALA A 37 -25.31 -1.00 -5.26
CA ALA A 37 -24.64 -0.65 -6.50
C ALA A 37 -24.19 0.82 -6.55
N SER A 38 -25.04 1.76 -6.09
CA SER A 38 -24.68 3.18 -6.05
C SER A 38 -23.58 3.48 -5.02
N ASN A 39 -23.55 2.79 -3.89
CA ASN A 39 -22.43 2.88 -2.94
C ASN A 39 -21.14 2.30 -3.51
N PHE A 40 -21.22 1.23 -4.30
CA PHE A 40 -20.05 0.63 -4.94
C PHE A 40 -19.45 1.57 -6.01
N VAL A 41 -20.32 2.17 -6.85
CA VAL A 41 -19.92 3.17 -7.86
C VAL A 41 -19.35 4.45 -7.22
N ALA A 42 -19.97 4.93 -6.13
CA ALA A 42 -19.48 6.11 -5.42
C ALA A 42 -18.10 5.85 -4.76
N ARG A 43 -17.87 4.65 -4.20
CA ARG A 43 -16.58 4.27 -3.62
C ARG A 43 -15.48 4.12 -4.67
N ALA A 44 -15.79 3.51 -5.83
CA ALA A 44 -14.85 3.43 -6.94
C ALA A 44 -14.49 4.82 -7.48
N ALA A 45 -15.44 5.77 -7.52
CA ALA A 45 -15.19 7.13 -7.95
C ALA A 45 -14.32 7.94 -6.95
N VAL A 46 -14.49 7.72 -5.65
CA VAL A 46 -13.64 8.36 -4.61
C VAL A 46 -12.21 7.83 -4.66
N GLY A 47 -12.03 6.51 -4.79
CA GLY A 47 -10.70 5.91 -4.95
C GLY A 47 -10.00 6.37 -6.24
N ALA A 48 -10.72 6.42 -7.35
CA ALA A 48 -10.19 6.92 -8.62
C ALA A 48 -9.85 8.43 -8.57
N GLY A 49 -10.63 9.23 -7.85
CA GLY A 49 -10.38 10.66 -7.66
C GLY A 49 -9.10 10.94 -6.89
N GLY A 50 -8.88 10.23 -5.78
CA GLY A 50 -7.66 10.36 -4.96
C GLY A 50 -6.40 9.92 -5.72
N LEU A 51 -6.48 8.84 -6.50
CA LEU A 51 -5.37 8.37 -7.32
C LEU A 51 -5.05 9.33 -8.48
N LEU A 52 -6.08 9.91 -9.12
CA LEU A 52 -5.89 10.91 -10.18
C LEU A 52 -5.25 12.20 -9.65
N ASP A 53 -5.62 12.65 -8.45
CA ASP A 53 -5.02 13.82 -7.80
C ASP A 53 -3.55 13.56 -7.43
N ALA A 54 -3.25 12.41 -6.85
CA ALA A 54 -1.89 12.01 -6.51
C ALA A 54 -0.95 11.91 -7.75
N ARG A 55 -1.48 11.48 -8.89
CA ARG A 55 -0.73 11.36 -10.16
C ARG A 55 -0.51 12.68 -10.89
N THR A 56 -1.22 13.75 -10.55
CA THR A 56 -1.04 15.06 -11.21
C THR A 56 0.34 15.66 -11.04
N GLY A 57 1.11 15.20 -10.05
CA GLY A 57 2.50 15.61 -9.81
C GLY A 57 3.57 14.71 -10.42
N ASN A 58 3.19 13.64 -11.13
CA ASN A 58 4.15 12.70 -11.69
C ASN A 58 5.02 13.36 -12.78
N THR A 59 6.30 12.99 -12.79
CA THR A 59 7.26 13.41 -13.82
C THR A 59 7.66 12.23 -14.72
N GLU A 60 8.00 12.53 -15.96
CA GLU A 60 8.64 11.54 -16.83
C GLU A 60 10.07 11.26 -16.36
N TYR A 61 10.58 10.05 -16.63
CA TYR A 61 11.95 9.71 -16.30
C TYR A 61 12.92 10.46 -17.23
N ASP A 62 13.79 11.25 -16.65
CA ASP A 62 14.80 12.07 -17.34
C ASP A 62 16.25 11.71 -16.94
N GLY A 63 16.45 10.58 -16.26
CA GLY A 63 17.75 10.11 -15.78
C GLY A 63 18.06 10.50 -14.32
N ARG A 64 17.26 11.36 -13.71
CA ARG A 64 17.38 11.66 -12.28
C ARG A 64 16.75 10.56 -11.43
N PHE A 65 17.17 10.47 -10.18
CA PHE A 65 16.44 9.68 -9.20
C PHE A 65 15.05 10.28 -8.98
N VAL A 66 14.02 9.45 -9.05
CA VAL A 66 12.64 9.79 -8.70
C VAL A 66 12.18 8.78 -7.66
N PHE A 67 11.70 9.25 -6.53
CA PHE A 67 11.02 8.38 -5.56
C PHE A 67 9.71 7.89 -6.19
N VAL A 68 9.45 6.60 -6.16
CA VAL A 68 8.21 6.03 -6.68
C VAL A 68 7.44 5.36 -5.55
N ARG A 69 6.29 5.92 -5.20
CA ARG A 69 5.32 5.28 -4.30
C ARG A 69 4.37 4.40 -5.10
N LEU A 70 4.17 3.17 -4.64
CA LEU A 70 3.21 2.26 -5.24
C LEU A 70 1.83 2.42 -4.61
N SER A 71 0.84 2.73 -5.45
CA SER A 71 -0.57 2.64 -5.10
C SER A 71 -1.11 1.26 -5.43
N TYR A 72 -2.04 0.77 -4.60
CA TYR A 72 -2.62 -0.56 -4.73
C TYR A 72 -4.10 -0.58 -4.33
N GLU A 73 -4.83 -1.60 -4.77
CA GLU A 73 -6.18 -1.87 -4.32
C GLU A 73 -6.17 -2.48 -2.92
N MET A 74 -7.17 -2.15 -2.10
CA MET A 74 -7.30 -2.65 -0.74
C MET A 74 -8.21 -3.86 -0.65
N SER A 75 -7.88 -4.81 0.23
CA SER A 75 -8.77 -5.88 0.59
C SER A 75 -9.96 -5.37 1.42
N LEU A 76 -11.17 -5.64 0.95
CA LEU A 76 -12.40 -5.38 1.71
C LEU A 76 -12.47 -6.20 3.01
N ARG A 77 -11.70 -7.30 3.12
CA ARG A 77 -11.68 -8.19 4.30
C ARG A 77 -10.86 -7.62 5.46
N SER A 78 -9.93 -6.72 5.20
CA SER A 78 -9.04 -6.16 6.23
C SER A 78 -9.64 -4.99 7.01
N GLY A 79 -10.95 -4.71 6.87
CA GLY A 79 -11.65 -3.71 7.69
C GLY A 79 -11.21 -2.25 7.47
N GLY A 80 -10.20 -2.02 6.64
CA GLY A 80 -9.52 -0.74 6.50
C GLY A 80 -10.42 0.43 6.07
N SER A 81 -11.38 0.19 5.18
CA SER A 81 -12.21 1.27 4.63
C SER A 81 -13.13 1.98 5.65
N ALA A 82 -13.47 1.32 6.78
CA ALA A 82 -14.34 1.91 7.80
C ALA A 82 -13.56 2.66 8.90
N PHE A 83 -12.31 2.28 9.15
CA PHE A 83 -11.48 2.87 10.20
C PHE A 83 -10.86 4.22 9.80
N PHE A 84 -10.48 4.39 8.53
CA PHE A 84 -9.71 5.57 8.07
C PHE A 84 -10.58 6.78 7.69
N GLY A 85 -11.85 6.83 8.08
CA GLY A 85 -12.69 8.04 7.93
C GLY A 85 -12.75 8.64 6.52
N GLY A 86 -12.30 7.91 5.49
CA GLY A 86 -12.35 8.28 4.08
C GLY A 86 -11.29 9.31 3.63
N ARG A 87 -10.25 9.57 4.42
CA ARG A 87 -9.22 10.55 4.07
C ARG A 87 -7.87 9.96 3.70
N ASP A 88 -7.45 8.86 4.34
CA ASP A 88 -6.12 8.31 4.11
C ASP A 88 -6.22 6.87 3.62
N LEU A 89 -5.85 6.65 2.37
CA LEU A 89 -5.71 5.31 1.81
C LEU A 89 -4.40 4.72 2.36
N PRO A 90 -4.34 3.44 2.79
CA PRO A 90 -3.13 2.85 3.35
C PRO A 90 -1.87 3.07 2.51
N TRP A 91 -1.95 2.93 1.19
CA TRP A 91 -0.80 3.20 0.33
C TRP A 91 -0.34 4.67 0.35
N ALA A 92 -1.21 5.61 0.78
CA ALA A 92 -0.95 7.04 0.85
C ALA A 92 -0.62 7.52 2.27
N HIS A 93 -0.40 6.61 3.22
CA HIS A 93 0.11 6.97 4.54
C HIS A 93 1.46 7.68 4.38
N ASP A 94 1.70 8.78 5.13
CA ASP A 94 2.88 9.66 5.07
C ASP A 94 3.05 10.48 3.78
N TYR A 95 2.22 10.22 2.77
CA TYR A 95 2.30 10.92 1.48
C TYR A 95 1.62 12.30 1.55
N PRO A 96 2.22 13.34 0.97
CA PRO A 96 3.47 13.40 0.19
C PRO A 96 4.68 13.88 1.01
N ASP A 97 4.55 14.09 2.31
CA ASP A 97 5.56 14.76 3.11
C ASP A 97 6.80 13.88 3.31
N ALA A 98 6.61 12.56 3.48
CA ALA A 98 7.73 11.62 3.58
C ALA A 98 8.64 11.66 2.34
N GLU A 99 8.06 11.61 1.13
CA GLU A 99 8.82 11.68 -0.11
C GLU A 99 9.55 13.02 -0.29
N ARG A 100 8.86 14.13 0.00
CA ARG A 100 9.43 15.47 -0.10
C ARG A 100 10.62 15.64 0.81
N ASN A 101 10.48 15.20 2.05
CA ASN A 101 11.52 15.35 3.06
C ASN A 101 12.70 14.42 2.76
N LEU A 102 12.46 13.15 2.38
CA LEU A 102 13.55 12.24 2.02
C LEU A 102 14.29 12.71 0.77
N THR A 103 13.60 13.13 -0.30
CA THR A 103 14.26 13.59 -1.53
C THR A 103 15.04 14.88 -1.32
N LYS A 104 14.59 15.78 -0.44
CA LYS A 104 15.35 16.96 -0.01
C LYS A 104 16.65 16.54 0.69
N ILE A 105 16.60 15.65 1.66
CA ILE A 105 17.79 15.13 2.35
C ILE A 105 18.74 14.44 1.37
N LEU A 106 18.24 13.58 0.48
CA LEU A 106 19.04 12.94 -0.56
C LEU A 106 19.84 13.96 -1.40
N GLY A 107 19.18 15.05 -1.81
CA GLY A 107 19.84 16.12 -2.57
C GLY A 107 20.91 16.87 -1.81
N GLU A 108 20.78 16.97 -0.48
CA GLU A 108 21.72 17.68 0.37
C GLU A 108 22.94 16.82 0.79
N VAL A 109 22.74 15.51 1.01
CA VAL A 109 23.80 14.65 1.56
C VAL A 109 24.50 13.80 0.52
N THR A 110 23.95 13.67 -0.70
CA THR A 110 24.50 12.86 -1.79
C THR A 110 24.80 13.70 -3.03
N HIS A 111 25.47 13.11 -4.02
CA HIS A 111 25.60 13.70 -5.36
C HIS A 111 24.45 13.33 -6.31
N LEU A 112 23.44 12.61 -5.84
CA LEU A 112 22.22 12.41 -6.60
C LEU A 112 21.54 13.80 -6.78
N ASN A 113 20.99 14.01 -7.95
CA ASN A 113 20.12 15.17 -8.19
C ASN A 113 18.67 14.67 -8.27
N PRO A 114 18.04 14.38 -7.12
CA PRO A 114 16.72 13.78 -7.11
C PRO A 114 15.66 14.74 -7.65
N PHE A 115 14.63 14.21 -8.26
CA PHE A 115 13.45 14.99 -8.58
C PHE A 115 12.78 15.49 -7.28
N GLN A 116 12.60 16.79 -7.16
CA GLN A 116 11.96 17.45 -6.01
C GLN A 116 10.70 18.19 -6.46
N GLY A 117 9.74 17.44 -6.98
CA GLY A 117 8.44 17.98 -7.36
C GLY A 117 7.53 18.28 -6.15
N PRO A 118 6.34 18.84 -6.38
CA PRO A 118 5.42 19.22 -5.31
C PRO A 118 5.02 18.05 -4.41
N ASN A 119 5.10 16.82 -4.92
CA ASN A 119 4.77 15.59 -4.20
C ASN A 119 6.01 14.75 -3.86
N GLY A 120 7.22 15.26 -4.02
CA GLY A 120 8.47 14.56 -3.72
C GLY A 120 8.85 13.43 -4.68
N GLY A 121 7.91 12.93 -5.49
CA GLY A 121 8.13 11.81 -6.41
C GLY A 121 6.91 11.47 -7.24
N ASN A 122 6.88 10.26 -7.76
CA ASN A 122 5.77 9.71 -8.55
C ASN A 122 4.90 8.76 -7.72
N VAL A 123 3.61 8.73 -8.02
CA VAL A 123 2.69 7.68 -7.58
C VAL A 123 2.31 6.83 -8.79
N LEU A 124 2.69 5.55 -8.77
CA LEU A 124 2.37 4.59 -9.83
C LEU A 124 1.56 3.43 -9.25
N ALA A 125 0.64 2.87 -10.04
CA ALA A 125 0.03 1.60 -9.66
C ALA A 125 1.05 0.47 -9.77
N SER A 126 0.90 -0.59 -8.98
CA SER A 126 1.78 -1.77 -9.02
C SER A 126 1.80 -2.47 -10.38
N GLY A 127 0.74 -2.30 -11.19
CA GLY A 127 0.63 -2.81 -12.57
C GLY A 127 1.05 -1.82 -13.66
N ASP A 128 1.57 -0.64 -13.32
CA ASP A 128 1.94 0.36 -14.30
C ASP A 128 3.27 0.02 -14.98
N SER A 129 3.27 -0.07 -16.30
CA SER A 129 4.47 -0.39 -17.08
C SER A 129 5.58 0.69 -16.96
N GLU A 130 5.22 1.93 -16.61
CA GLU A 130 6.17 3.01 -16.37
C GLU A 130 7.11 2.71 -15.19
N LEU A 131 6.69 1.85 -14.25
CA LEU A 131 7.49 1.41 -13.12
C LEU A 131 8.87 0.88 -13.53
N HIS A 132 8.97 0.21 -14.68
CA HIS A 132 10.24 -0.33 -15.19
C HIS A 132 11.29 0.72 -15.55
N LYS A 133 10.95 1.99 -15.56
CA LYS A 133 11.91 3.10 -15.81
C LYS A 133 12.63 3.54 -14.55
N PHE A 134 12.15 3.15 -13.38
CA PHE A 134 12.63 3.64 -12.09
C PHE A 134 13.29 2.51 -11.28
N PRO A 135 14.51 2.70 -10.77
CA PRO A 135 15.23 1.65 -10.06
C PRO A 135 14.70 1.38 -8.64
N PHE A 136 13.96 2.33 -8.07
CA PHE A 136 13.48 2.31 -6.69
C PHE A 136 11.96 2.47 -6.62
N ALA A 137 11.31 1.65 -5.80
CA ALA A 137 9.91 1.78 -5.45
C ALA A 137 9.68 1.55 -3.94
N TYR A 138 8.61 2.14 -3.43
CA TYR A 138 8.23 2.08 -2.02
C TYR A 138 6.74 1.78 -1.90
N MET A 139 6.37 0.91 -0.97
CA MET A 139 4.99 0.56 -0.65
C MET A 139 4.76 0.64 0.86
N SER A 140 3.89 1.56 1.29
CA SER A 140 3.42 1.66 2.67
C SER A 140 2.27 0.69 2.93
N GLU A 141 2.12 0.24 4.16
CA GLU A 141 1.04 -0.57 4.69
C GLU A 141 0.66 -1.83 3.85
N PRO A 142 1.62 -2.69 3.46
CA PRO A 142 1.33 -3.87 2.64
C PRO A 142 0.40 -4.88 3.31
N GLY A 143 0.09 -4.68 4.59
CA GLY A 143 -0.93 -5.44 5.32
C GLY A 143 -2.33 -5.32 4.72
N TYR A 144 -2.61 -4.27 3.96
CA TYR A 144 -3.88 -4.02 3.27
C TYR A 144 -3.81 -4.26 1.76
N TRP A 145 -2.63 -4.54 1.24
CA TRP A 145 -2.39 -4.71 -0.19
C TRP A 145 -3.18 -5.85 -0.81
N THR A 146 -3.79 -5.60 -1.97
CA THR A 146 -4.28 -6.62 -2.89
C THR A 146 -3.84 -6.29 -4.30
N GLN A 147 -3.77 -7.31 -5.14
CA GLN A 147 -3.35 -7.18 -6.53
C GLN A 147 -4.04 -8.20 -7.43
N THR A 148 -4.18 -7.88 -8.69
CA THR A 148 -4.53 -8.80 -9.77
C THR A 148 -3.33 -9.66 -10.17
N ASP A 149 -3.54 -10.69 -10.96
CA ASP A 149 -2.42 -11.49 -11.49
C ASP A 149 -1.55 -10.68 -12.46
N ALA A 150 -2.14 -9.77 -13.23
CA ALA A 150 -1.41 -8.87 -14.13
C ALA A 150 -0.50 -7.89 -13.37
N GLU A 151 -0.94 -7.36 -12.23
CA GLU A 151 -0.12 -6.51 -11.36
C GLU A 151 1.01 -7.31 -10.72
N ALA A 152 0.75 -8.53 -10.27
CA ALA A 152 1.78 -9.43 -9.75
C ALA A 152 2.84 -9.75 -10.80
N ASP A 153 2.44 -10.00 -12.06
CA ASP A 153 3.37 -10.25 -13.16
C ASP A 153 4.22 -9.02 -13.50
N THR A 154 3.62 -7.81 -13.47
CA THR A 154 4.33 -6.55 -13.68
C THR A 154 5.38 -6.30 -12.60
N LEU A 155 4.99 -6.48 -11.33
CA LEU A 155 5.91 -6.34 -10.20
C LEU A 155 7.05 -7.38 -10.24
N ARG A 156 6.73 -8.63 -10.59
CA ARG A 156 7.74 -9.69 -10.81
C ARG A 156 8.73 -9.26 -11.87
N ALA A 157 8.23 -8.81 -13.03
CA ALA A 157 9.10 -8.36 -14.11
C ALA A 157 9.96 -7.15 -13.71
N TYR A 158 9.42 -6.22 -12.93
CA TYR A 158 10.16 -5.10 -12.37
C TYR A 158 11.34 -5.56 -11.52
N LEU A 159 11.09 -6.44 -10.55
CA LEU A 159 12.11 -6.95 -9.63
C LEU A 159 13.20 -7.75 -10.37
N LEU A 160 12.80 -8.63 -11.28
CA LEU A 160 13.74 -9.47 -12.05
C LEU A 160 14.56 -8.67 -13.08
N LYS A 161 14.14 -7.45 -13.43
CA LYS A 161 14.88 -6.54 -14.35
C LYS A 161 15.77 -5.54 -13.63
N GLY A 162 15.95 -5.64 -12.34
CA GLY A 162 16.85 -4.78 -11.57
C GLY A 162 16.15 -3.80 -10.63
N GLY A 163 14.81 -3.81 -10.56
CA GLY A 163 14.07 -2.97 -9.62
C GLY A 163 14.33 -3.36 -8.16
N PHE A 164 14.29 -2.37 -7.28
CA PHE A 164 14.39 -2.53 -5.82
C PHE A 164 13.11 -2.01 -5.17
N LEU A 165 12.49 -2.80 -4.28
CA LEU A 165 11.23 -2.48 -3.64
C LEU A 165 11.35 -2.49 -2.11
N VAL A 166 10.93 -1.40 -1.49
CA VAL A 166 10.82 -1.25 -0.03
C VAL A 166 9.37 -1.45 0.38
N PHE A 167 9.12 -2.33 1.34
CA PHE A 167 7.86 -2.43 2.07
C PHE A 167 8.06 -1.86 3.46
N ASP A 168 7.17 -0.98 3.89
CA ASP A 168 7.27 -0.26 5.15
C ASP A 168 5.91 -0.14 5.85
N ASP A 169 5.88 0.26 7.10
CA ASP A 169 4.69 0.53 7.89
C ASP A 169 3.72 -0.67 7.95
N PHE A 170 4.22 -1.80 8.44
CA PHE A 170 3.35 -2.95 8.72
C PHE A 170 3.85 -3.77 9.90
N ARG A 171 2.91 -4.37 10.64
CA ARG A 171 3.20 -5.04 11.91
C ARG A 171 2.23 -6.18 12.21
N GLY A 172 2.60 -7.03 13.14
CA GLY A 172 1.73 -8.06 13.68
C GLY A 172 1.08 -8.91 12.58
N GLU A 173 -0.25 -9.00 12.57
CA GLU A 173 -1.01 -9.81 11.61
C GLU A 173 -0.96 -9.30 10.16
N HIS A 174 -0.51 -8.06 9.92
CA HIS A 174 -0.27 -7.54 8.58
C HIS A 174 0.72 -8.39 7.78
N TRP A 175 1.63 -9.08 8.48
CA TRP A 175 2.58 -10.02 7.90
C TRP A 175 1.92 -11.08 7.00
N TYR A 176 0.80 -11.63 7.44
CA TYR A 176 0.15 -12.71 6.70
C TYR A 176 -0.37 -12.27 5.33
N ASN A 177 -0.91 -11.05 5.24
CA ASN A 177 -1.34 -10.51 3.95
C ASN A 177 -0.13 -10.16 3.07
N PHE A 178 0.87 -9.47 3.63
CA PHE A 178 2.11 -9.15 2.94
C PHE A 178 2.74 -10.41 2.32
N GLU A 179 2.95 -11.46 3.11
CA GLU A 179 3.54 -12.71 2.64
C GLU A 179 2.67 -13.38 1.56
N ALA A 180 1.36 -13.41 1.73
CA ALA A 180 0.44 -13.99 0.76
C ALA A 180 0.49 -13.27 -0.59
N GLN A 181 0.54 -11.94 -0.60
CA GLN A 181 0.64 -11.17 -1.83
C GLN A 181 2.04 -11.27 -2.45
N LEU A 182 3.10 -11.25 -1.64
CA LEU A 182 4.47 -11.45 -2.10
C LEU A 182 4.65 -12.79 -2.83
N ARG A 183 4.06 -13.87 -2.33
CA ARG A 183 4.07 -15.19 -3.00
C ARG A 183 3.37 -15.22 -4.35
N ARG A 184 2.45 -14.30 -4.63
CA ARG A 184 1.87 -14.13 -5.96
C ARG A 184 2.85 -13.44 -6.91
N VAL A 185 3.64 -12.50 -6.39
CA VAL A 185 4.70 -11.83 -7.16
C VAL A 185 5.88 -12.79 -7.41
N LEU A 186 6.39 -13.39 -6.37
CA LEU A 186 7.56 -14.29 -6.38
C LEU A 186 7.22 -15.61 -5.65
N PRO A 187 6.64 -16.61 -6.32
CA PRO A 187 6.13 -17.83 -5.68
C PRO A 187 7.19 -18.60 -4.87
N GLU A 188 8.44 -18.61 -5.34
CA GLU A 188 9.55 -19.34 -4.72
C GLU A 188 10.39 -18.47 -3.77
N ALA A 189 10.01 -17.19 -3.55
CA ALA A 189 10.78 -16.26 -2.73
C ALA A 189 10.92 -16.75 -1.29
N ARG A 190 12.12 -16.59 -0.76
CA ARG A 190 12.44 -16.80 0.64
C ARG A 190 12.71 -15.47 1.31
N LEU A 191 11.94 -15.17 2.35
CA LEU A 191 12.18 -14.03 3.21
C LEU A 191 13.31 -14.42 4.19
N VAL A 192 14.42 -13.71 4.10
CA VAL A 192 15.62 -13.90 4.95
C VAL A 192 15.70 -12.70 5.89
N GLU A 193 15.80 -12.94 7.19
CA GLU A 193 16.03 -11.85 8.14
C GLU A 193 17.44 -11.28 7.93
N LEU A 194 17.53 -9.98 7.75
CA LEU A 194 18.78 -9.25 7.53
C LEU A 194 19.40 -8.87 8.87
N ASP A 195 20.67 -9.14 9.03
CA ASP A 195 21.44 -8.63 10.16
C ASP A 195 22.18 -7.33 9.80
N ILE A 196 22.71 -6.65 10.82
CA ILE A 196 23.36 -5.36 10.67
C ILE A 196 24.58 -5.39 9.73
N ALA A 197 25.21 -6.54 9.50
CA ALA A 197 26.38 -6.66 8.62
C ALA A 197 26.01 -6.64 7.13
N HIS A 198 24.70 -6.70 6.80
CA HIS A 198 24.28 -6.70 5.40
C HIS A 198 24.64 -5.38 4.71
N PRO A 199 25.20 -5.40 3.47
CA PRO A 199 25.66 -4.22 2.73
C PRO A 199 24.60 -3.10 2.59
N LEU A 200 23.30 -3.44 2.57
CA LEU A 200 22.22 -2.45 2.55
C LEU A 200 22.37 -1.38 3.65
N PHE A 201 22.78 -1.81 4.86
CA PHE A 201 22.90 -0.92 6.01
C PHE A 201 24.20 -0.11 6.03
N HIS A 202 25.06 -0.30 5.01
CA HIS A 202 26.36 0.35 4.87
C HIS A 202 26.57 0.97 3.47
N SER A 203 25.50 1.08 2.67
CA SER A 203 25.59 1.54 1.29
C SER A 203 26.02 3.00 1.15
N PHE A 204 25.76 3.84 2.16
CA PHE A 204 26.17 5.24 2.24
C PHE A 204 26.51 5.63 3.67
N PHE A 205 25.55 5.52 4.59
CA PHE A 205 25.76 5.68 6.02
C PHE A 205 26.06 4.33 6.65
N ASP A 206 26.94 4.34 7.65
CA ASP A 206 27.29 3.17 8.45
C ASP A 206 26.29 3.06 9.64
N ILE A 207 25.19 2.34 9.43
CA ILE A 207 24.17 2.12 10.46
C ILE A 207 24.73 1.17 11.53
N LYS A 208 24.62 1.54 12.79
CA LYS A 208 25.24 0.82 13.91
C LYS A 208 24.31 -0.15 14.62
N THR A 209 23.03 0.05 14.52
CA THR A 209 21.99 -0.80 15.13
C THR A 209 20.74 -0.84 14.28
N LEU A 210 20.07 -1.98 14.28
CA LEU A 210 18.73 -2.12 13.70
C LEU A 210 17.62 -1.91 14.75
N GLU A 211 18.00 -1.69 15.99
CA GLU A 211 17.08 -1.35 17.07
C GLU A 211 16.69 0.13 16.91
N MET A 212 15.57 0.36 16.30
CA MET A 212 14.87 1.64 16.40
C MET A 212 13.85 1.50 17.54
N ASP A 213 13.99 2.34 18.56
CA ASP A 213 13.01 2.35 19.64
C ASP A 213 11.65 2.71 19.06
N ASP A 214 10.84 1.68 18.84
CA ASP A 214 9.45 1.85 18.45
C ASP A 214 8.62 2.25 19.69
N TRP A 215 8.62 3.55 19.97
CA TRP A 215 7.78 4.13 21.03
C TRP A 215 6.27 3.99 20.69
N MET A 216 5.94 3.78 19.41
CA MET A 216 4.56 3.76 18.93
C MET A 216 3.91 2.37 19.10
N TYR A 217 4.67 1.30 18.84
CA TYR A 217 4.09 -0.05 18.77
C TYR A 217 4.66 -1.04 19.79
N GLY A 218 5.81 -0.72 20.40
CA GLY A 218 6.44 -1.55 21.41
C GLY A 218 6.87 -2.94 20.92
N LEU A 219 7.04 -3.09 19.59
CA LEU A 219 7.47 -4.33 18.95
C LEU A 219 8.87 -4.13 18.36
N PRO A 220 9.79 -5.11 18.53
CA PRO A 220 11.13 -4.97 17.95
C PRO A 220 11.05 -4.93 16.43
N PRO A 221 11.67 -3.94 15.77
CA PRO A 221 11.75 -3.88 14.31
C PRO A 221 12.53 -5.07 13.77
N ARG A 222 12.13 -5.57 12.60
CA ARG A 222 12.81 -6.64 11.89
C ARG A 222 12.86 -6.32 10.41
N PHE A 223 13.99 -6.57 9.81
CA PHE A 223 14.25 -6.31 8.40
C PHE A 223 14.38 -7.63 7.66
N TYR A 224 13.53 -7.84 6.66
CA TYR A 224 13.58 -9.06 5.84
C TYR A 224 13.95 -8.71 4.41
N GLY A 225 14.79 -9.55 3.80
CA GLY A 225 15.20 -9.43 2.42
C GLY A 225 14.67 -10.56 1.54
N VAL A 226 14.44 -10.24 0.26
CA VAL A 226 14.30 -11.23 -0.81
C VAL A 226 15.40 -11.00 -1.82
N PHE A 227 16.17 -12.07 -2.07
CA PHE A 227 17.34 -12.06 -2.93
C PHE A 227 17.04 -12.69 -4.29
N GLU A 228 17.75 -12.24 -5.31
CA GLU A 228 17.76 -12.87 -6.63
C GLU A 228 18.18 -14.33 -6.51
N ASP A 229 17.46 -15.22 -7.19
CA ASP A 229 17.68 -16.69 -7.14
C ASP A 229 17.64 -17.31 -5.73
N ASN A 230 17.09 -16.59 -4.73
CA ASN A 230 17.14 -16.96 -3.31
C ASN A 230 18.57 -17.15 -2.75
N ASP A 231 19.58 -16.55 -3.36
CA ASP A 231 20.96 -16.57 -2.89
C ASP A 231 21.25 -15.28 -2.09
N PRO A 232 21.52 -15.37 -0.77
CA PRO A 232 21.84 -14.19 0.06
C PRO A 232 23.11 -13.43 -0.37
N ASN A 233 23.92 -13.99 -1.27
CA ASN A 233 25.10 -13.32 -1.83
C ASN A 233 24.78 -12.61 -3.16
N ALA A 234 23.58 -12.84 -3.73
CA ALA A 234 23.12 -12.15 -4.92
C ALA A 234 22.46 -10.80 -4.56
N ARG A 235 21.97 -10.10 -5.57
CA ARG A 235 21.31 -8.81 -5.40
C ARG A 235 20.08 -8.92 -4.51
N LEU A 236 19.95 -8.05 -3.52
CA LEU A 236 18.73 -7.86 -2.75
C LEU A 236 17.70 -7.13 -3.62
N MET A 237 16.57 -7.77 -3.88
CA MET A 237 15.49 -7.23 -4.69
C MET A 237 14.44 -6.48 -3.84
N ILE A 238 14.24 -6.94 -2.62
CA ILE A 238 13.20 -6.43 -1.71
C ILE A 238 13.78 -6.28 -0.31
N VAL A 239 13.46 -5.18 0.35
CA VAL A 239 13.55 -5.05 1.80
C VAL A 239 12.16 -4.82 2.39
N ALA A 240 11.85 -5.47 3.50
CA ALA A 240 10.61 -5.32 4.23
C ALA A 240 10.91 -4.93 5.68
N ASN A 241 10.49 -3.74 6.07
CA ASN A 241 10.66 -3.16 7.40
C ASN A 241 9.49 -3.59 8.29
N TYR A 242 9.54 -4.79 8.80
CA TYR A 242 8.46 -5.34 9.61
C TYR A 242 8.53 -4.84 11.05
N ASN A 243 7.38 -4.53 11.64
CA ASN A 243 7.22 -3.86 12.93
C ASN A 243 7.94 -2.49 12.96
N ASN A 244 7.95 -1.79 11.86
CA ASN A 244 8.57 -0.49 11.73
C ASN A 244 7.76 0.42 10.82
N ASP A 245 7.93 1.72 10.99
CA ASP A 245 7.32 2.78 10.21
C ASP A 245 8.38 3.88 10.00
N ILE A 246 9.23 3.65 9.00
CA ILE A 246 10.32 4.59 8.70
C ILE A 246 9.75 5.84 8.00
N GLY A 247 8.68 5.68 7.24
CA GLY A 247 7.97 6.77 6.55
C GLY A 247 7.44 7.83 7.48
N GLU A 248 6.88 7.45 8.63
CA GLU A 248 6.39 8.35 9.67
C GLU A 248 7.48 9.32 10.17
N TYR A 249 8.72 8.82 10.34
CA TYR A 249 9.84 9.69 10.76
C TYR A 249 10.25 10.68 9.68
N TRP A 250 10.10 10.34 8.39
CA TRP A 250 10.35 11.30 7.30
C TRP A 250 9.24 12.33 7.23
N GLU A 251 7.96 11.92 7.34
CA GLU A 251 6.80 12.81 7.29
C GLU A 251 6.91 13.91 8.35
N TYR A 252 7.12 13.54 9.60
CA TYR A 252 7.09 14.47 10.72
C TYR A 252 8.45 15.10 11.07
N SER A 253 9.47 14.92 10.25
CA SER A 253 10.85 15.38 10.54
C SER A 253 10.98 16.90 10.75
N GLU A 254 10.16 17.69 10.05
CA GLU A 254 10.19 19.16 10.17
C GLU A 254 9.30 19.70 11.29
N THR A 255 8.50 18.85 11.93
CA THR A 255 7.51 19.28 12.94
C THR A 255 8.06 19.34 14.37
N GLY A 256 9.12 18.59 14.66
CA GLY A 256 9.66 18.40 16.00
C GLY A 256 8.78 17.50 16.89
N TRP A 257 7.81 16.80 16.31
CA TRP A 257 6.94 15.87 17.04
C TRP A 257 7.66 14.58 17.40
N LEU A 258 8.51 14.09 16.52
CA LEU A 258 9.31 12.88 16.76
C LEU A 258 10.72 13.21 17.28
N PRO A 259 11.35 12.31 18.06
CA PRO A 259 12.73 12.47 18.51
C PRO A 259 13.69 12.63 17.34
N ILE A 260 14.54 13.67 17.40
CA ILE A 260 15.45 14.03 16.30
C ILE A 260 16.50 12.95 16.01
N ASP A 261 16.93 12.21 17.00
CA ASP A 261 17.88 11.11 16.86
C ASP A 261 17.28 9.93 16.08
N LEU A 262 16.04 9.55 16.37
CA LEU A 262 15.31 8.52 15.62
C LEU A 262 15.01 8.97 14.20
N THR A 263 14.60 10.23 14.02
CA THR A 263 14.40 10.82 12.69
C THR A 263 15.69 10.78 11.86
N ASN A 264 16.83 11.10 12.46
CA ASN A 264 18.13 11.02 11.79
C ASN A 264 18.50 9.58 11.42
N GLU A 265 18.23 8.60 12.28
CA GLU A 265 18.44 7.18 11.93
C GLU A 265 17.52 6.75 10.79
N ALA A 266 16.23 7.12 10.80
CA ALA A 266 15.30 6.83 9.72
C ALA A 266 15.76 7.39 8.36
N TYR A 267 16.32 8.60 8.34
CA TYR A 267 16.95 9.15 7.14
C TYR A 267 18.15 8.35 6.65
N LYS A 268 18.98 7.83 7.55
CA LYS A 268 20.11 6.96 7.15
C LYS A 268 19.61 5.70 6.46
N PHE A 269 18.53 5.06 6.95
CA PHE A 269 17.90 3.93 6.29
C PHE A 269 17.42 4.31 4.89
N GLY A 270 16.64 5.39 4.75
CA GLY A 270 16.12 5.83 3.46
C GLY A 270 17.22 6.14 2.44
N VAL A 271 18.27 6.87 2.86
CA VAL A 271 19.42 7.18 1.99
C VAL A 271 20.13 5.89 1.58
N ASN A 272 20.37 4.97 2.52
CA ASN A 272 21.01 3.69 2.22
C ASN A 272 20.20 2.84 1.24
N TYR A 273 18.87 2.78 1.38
CA TYR A 273 18.00 2.06 0.46
C TYR A 273 18.07 2.62 -0.96
N VAL A 274 18.03 3.94 -1.10
CA VAL A 274 18.18 4.60 -2.40
C VAL A 274 19.56 4.35 -2.99
N MET A 275 20.62 4.53 -2.20
CA MET A 275 21.99 4.29 -2.67
C MET A 275 22.22 2.84 -3.07
N TYR A 276 21.67 1.88 -2.32
CA TYR A 276 21.71 0.46 -2.69
C TYR A 276 21.02 0.22 -4.04
N ALA A 277 19.80 0.73 -4.21
CA ALA A 277 19.03 0.60 -5.45
C ALA A 277 19.74 1.22 -6.68
N MET A 278 20.53 2.26 -6.48
CA MET A 278 21.24 2.96 -7.55
C MET A 278 22.59 2.31 -7.92
N THR A 279 23.09 1.37 -7.09
CA THR A 279 24.44 0.81 -7.26
C THR A 279 24.46 -0.70 -7.46
N HIS A 280 23.33 -1.39 -7.28
CA HIS A 280 23.17 -2.83 -7.39
C HIS A 280 22.03 -3.20 -8.33
#